data_fdea38274fb18504ba5140d48b17edf6
#
_entry.id   fdea38274fb18504ba5140d48b17edf6
#
_cell.length_a   1.000
_cell.length_b   1.000
_cell.length_c   1.000
_cell.angle_alpha   90.00
_cell.angle_beta   90.00
_cell.angle_gamma   90.00
#
_symmetry.space_group_name_H-M   'P 1'
#
loop_
_entity.id
_entity.type
_entity.pdbx_description
1 polymer ?
#
loop_
_entity_poly.entity_id
_entity_poly.type
_entity_poly.pdbx_seq_one_letter_code
_entity_poly.pdbx_strand_id
1 'polypeptide(L)'
;MTELAAVLWDMDGTLVDSEPYWIECEQRLVEEHGGTWSEDQAKDLIGSDLLDSAAVLRAAGVDLEPVDLVNRLMDGVIQRVQAELPWRPGARELLAECKIAGVRCALVTMSWRRFAQAVLIACPDGSFELTIAGDEVAHGKPHPEPYEAAARGLGVDPAACVAIEDSRTGVASALAAGCATLGIPHVVQL
;
A
#
# COMPACT_ATOMS: atom_id res chain seq x y z
N MET A 1 -9.50 -29.18 6.44
CA MET A 1 -8.77 -27.89 6.43
C MET A 1 -8.56 -27.55 4.96
N THR A 2 -9.01 -26.38 4.51
CA THR A 2 -8.77 -25.90 3.14
C THR A 2 -7.26 -25.69 3.00
N GLU A 3 -6.66 -26.22 1.94
CA GLU A 3 -5.25 -25.98 1.63
C GLU A 3 -5.06 -24.51 1.29
N LEU A 4 -3.98 -23.89 1.77
CA LEU A 4 -3.65 -22.49 1.48
C LEU A 4 -3.35 -22.33 -0.02
N ALA A 5 -4.18 -21.57 -0.73
CA ALA A 5 -4.04 -21.36 -2.16
C ALA A 5 -3.18 -20.13 -2.50
N ALA A 6 -3.26 -19.06 -1.71
CA ALA A 6 -2.47 -17.84 -1.92
C ALA A 6 -2.38 -16.99 -0.66
N VAL A 7 -1.36 -16.13 -0.62
CA VAL A 7 -1.24 -15.02 0.33
C VAL A 7 -1.44 -13.71 -0.42
N LEU A 8 -2.38 -12.89 0.07
CA LEU A 8 -2.74 -11.60 -0.49
C LEU A 8 -2.18 -10.52 0.43
N TRP A 9 -1.15 -9.82 -0.03
CA TRP A 9 -0.39 -8.87 0.76
C TRP A 9 -0.91 -7.46 0.54
N ASP A 10 -1.26 -6.75 1.59
CA ASP A 10 -1.24 -5.31 1.53
C ASP A 10 0.19 -4.78 1.40
N MET A 11 0.37 -3.52 1.01
CA MET A 11 1.66 -2.92 0.73
C MET A 11 2.13 -1.97 1.83
N ASP A 12 1.45 -0.83 1.96
CA ASP A 12 1.88 0.27 2.83
C ASP A 12 1.54 -0.02 4.29
N GLY A 13 2.54 -0.07 5.16
CA GLY A 13 2.39 -0.48 6.57
C GLY A 13 2.43 -1.99 6.79
N THR A 14 2.27 -2.80 5.73
CA THR A 14 2.27 -4.27 5.76
C THR A 14 3.55 -4.87 5.20
N LEU A 15 3.83 -4.66 3.93
CA LEU A 15 5.05 -5.13 3.25
C LEU A 15 6.21 -4.17 3.49
N VAL A 16 5.95 -2.88 3.34
CA VAL A 16 6.91 -1.78 3.46
C VAL A 16 6.40 -0.69 4.39
N ASP A 17 7.32 -0.01 5.08
CA ASP A 17 7.04 1.18 5.87
C ASP A 17 7.37 2.43 5.04
N SER A 18 6.48 2.79 4.12
CA SER A 18 6.66 3.94 3.22
C SER A 18 6.29 5.28 3.85
N GLU A 19 5.55 5.29 4.97
CA GLU A 19 5.06 6.50 5.62
C GLU A 19 6.14 7.57 5.91
N PRO A 20 7.34 7.22 6.43
CA PRO A 20 8.38 8.21 6.64
C PRO A 20 8.81 8.92 5.35
N TYR A 21 8.74 8.24 4.20
CA TYR A 21 9.09 8.82 2.90
C TYR A 21 8.01 9.78 2.39
N TRP A 22 6.73 9.45 2.61
CA TRP A 22 5.62 10.35 2.32
C TRP A 22 5.73 11.62 3.15
N ILE A 23 5.88 11.51 4.47
CA ILE A 23 6.04 12.63 5.42
C ILE A 23 7.20 13.56 4.99
N GLU A 24 8.37 12.98 4.67
CA GLU A 24 9.53 13.76 4.20
C GLU A 24 9.24 14.51 2.88
N CYS A 25 8.57 13.84 1.94
CA CYS A 25 8.24 14.45 0.64
C CYS A 25 7.19 15.54 0.76
N GLU A 26 6.17 15.36 1.60
CA GLU A 26 5.15 16.37 1.90
C GLU A 26 5.77 17.60 2.54
N GLN A 27 6.59 17.40 3.58
CA GLN A 27 7.26 18.49 4.28
C GLN A 27 8.12 19.30 3.31
N ARG A 28 8.95 18.63 2.52
CA ARG A 28 9.80 19.30 1.53
C ARG A 28 8.97 20.06 0.49
N LEU A 29 7.87 19.49 0.01
CA LEU A 29 7.03 20.12 -1.00
C LEU A 29 6.36 21.38 -0.47
N VAL A 30 5.83 21.36 0.75
CA VAL A 30 5.23 22.55 1.39
C VAL A 30 6.28 23.64 1.64
N GLU A 31 7.49 23.27 2.11
CA GLU A 31 8.60 24.19 2.33
C GLU A 31 9.09 24.83 1.01
N GLU A 32 9.16 24.09 -0.10
CA GLU A 32 9.48 24.62 -1.45
C GLU A 32 8.50 25.71 -1.91
N HIS A 33 7.25 25.68 -1.41
CA HIS A 33 6.22 26.69 -1.69
C HIS A 33 6.11 27.77 -0.60
N GLY A 34 7.08 27.81 0.34
CA GLY A 34 7.15 28.84 1.39
C GLY A 34 6.20 28.62 2.57
N GLY A 35 5.56 27.45 2.65
CA GLY A 35 4.72 27.05 3.76
C GLY A 35 5.50 26.39 4.91
N THR A 36 4.76 25.96 5.93
CA THR A 36 5.28 25.15 7.03
C THR A 36 4.41 23.92 7.20
N TRP A 37 5.03 22.77 7.40
CA TRP A 37 4.33 21.47 7.54
C TRP A 37 4.88 20.74 8.76
N SER A 38 4.01 20.43 9.71
CA SER A 38 4.40 19.72 10.92
C SER A 38 4.24 18.21 10.74
N GLU A 39 4.98 17.45 11.55
CA GLU A 39 4.86 16.00 11.60
C GLU A 39 3.44 15.55 11.99
N ASP A 40 2.75 16.30 12.86
CA ASP A 40 1.37 15.97 13.25
C ASP A 40 0.39 16.16 12.09
N GLN A 41 0.55 17.23 11.28
CA GLN A 41 -0.24 17.42 10.06
C GLN A 41 -0.01 16.31 9.04
N ALA A 42 1.23 15.85 8.89
CA ALA A 42 1.54 14.73 8.01
C ALA A 42 0.92 13.42 8.52
N LYS A 43 0.95 13.17 9.82
CA LYS A 43 0.31 11.99 10.43
C LYS A 43 -1.20 11.95 10.21
N ASP A 44 -1.86 13.10 10.14
CA ASP A 44 -3.30 13.19 9.86
C ASP A 44 -3.65 12.74 8.43
N LEU A 45 -2.67 12.68 7.53
CA LEU A 45 -2.86 12.21 6.16
C LEU A 45 -2.62 10.70 5.97
N ILE A 46 -2.08 10.01 6.98
CA ILE A 46 -1.78 8.58 6.89
C ILE A 46 -3.05 7.78 6.56
N GLY A 47 -3.00 7.03 5.47
CA GLY A 47 -4.12 6.21 5.00
C GLY A 47 -5.22 6.97 4.26
N SER A 48 -5.05 8.28 4.01
CA SER A 48 -5.96 9.07 3.21
C SER A 48 -5.81 8.78 1.71
N ASP A 49 -6.86 9.09 0.94
CA ASP A 49 -6.74 9.12 -0.52
C ASP A 49 -5.72 10.20 -0.96
N LEU A 50 -4.96 9.91 -2.01
CA LEU A 50 -3.90 10.83 -2.48
C LEU A 50 -4.44 12.18 -2.98
N LEU A 51 -5.64 12.22 -3.57
CA LEU A 51 -6.27 13.46 -4.01
C LEU A 51 -6.82 14.27 -2.84
N ASP A 52 -7.32 13.60 -1.79
CA ASP A 52 -7.73 14.24 -0.54
C ASP A 52 -6.52 14.85 0.16
N SER A 53 -5.40 14.10 0.25
CA SER A 53 -4.13 14.61 0.76
C SER A 53 -3.62 15.81 -0.04
N ALA A 54 -3.74 15.78 -1.37
CA ALA A 54 -3.39 16.90 -2.22
C ALA A 54 -4.22 18.17 -1.92
N ALA A 55 -5.51 18.01 -1.62
CA ALA A 55 -6.36 19.15 -1.24
C ALA A 55 -5.90 19.81 0.07
N VAL A 56 -5.47 19.01 1.06
CA VAL A 56 -4.93 19.50 2.34
C VAL A 56 -3.59 20.23 2.12
N LEU A 57 -2.68 19.66 1.33
CA LEU A 57 -1.37 20.27 1.03
C LEU A 57 -1.53 21.58 0.23
N ARG A 58 -2.50 21.66 -0.68
CA ARG A 58 -2.84 22.92 -1.37
C ARG A 58 -3.34 23.98 -0.39
N ALA A 59 -4.16 23.59 0.59
CA ALA A 59 -4.60 24.51 1.65
C ALA A 59 -3.43 24.97 2.53
N ALA A 60 -2.34 24.19 2.64
CA ALA A 60 -1.10 24.56 3.31
C ALA A 60 -0.17 25.43 2.43
N GLY A 61 -0.56 25.79 1.21
CA GLY A 61 0.14 26.75 0.36
C GLY A 61 0.82 26.17 -0.88
N VAL A 62 0.68 24.86 -1.16
CA VAL A 62 1.24 24.28 -2.37
C VAL A 62 0.44 24.71 -3.60
N ASP A 63 1.05 25.50 -4.47
CA ASP A 63 0.42 26.01 -5.72
C ASP A 63 0.68 25.06 -6.89
N LEU A 64 0.01 23.91 -6.86
CA LEU A 64 0.01 22.90 -7.93
C LEU A 64 -1.41 22.39 -8.14
N GLU A 65 -1.72 21.93 -9.35
CA GLU A 65 -2.97 21.18 -9.59
C GLU A 65 -2.93 19.84 -8.86
N PRO A 66 -4.09 19.31 -8.36
CA PRO A 66 -4.08 18.13 -7.48
C PRO A 66 -3.34 16.93 -8.05
N VAL A 67 -3.53 16.61 -9.34
CA VAL A 67 -2.85 15.48 -9.99
C VAL A 67 -1.35 15.71 -10.13
N ASP A 68 -0.92 16.94 -10.42
CA ASP A 68 0.50 17.29 -10.53
C ASP A 68 1.17 17.23 -9.16
N LEU A 69 0.47 17.66 -8.10
CA LEU A 69 0.92 17.56 -6.73
C LEU A 69 1.14 16.10 -6.33
N VAL A 70 0.15 15.23 -6.56
CA VAL A 70 0.27 13.79 -6.28
C VAL A 70 1.44 13.18 -7.06
N ASN A 71 1.58 13.51 -8.35
CA ASN A 71 2.71 13.04 -9.15
C ASN A 71 4.06 13.50 -8.60
N ARG A 72 4.15 14.75 -8.15
CA ARG A 72 5.37 15.32 -7.56
C ARG A 72 5.77 14.61 -6.27
N LEU A 73 4.79 14.33 -5.39
CA LEU A 73 5.02 13.53 -4.18
C LEU A 73 5.49 12.12 -4.52
N MET A 74 4.76 11.43 -5.41
CA MET A 74 5.13 10.07 -5.83
C MET A 74 6.54 10.00 -6.43
N ASP A 75 6.97 10.99 -7.20
CA ASP A 75 8.33 11.04 -7.74
C ASP A 75 9.37 11.03 -6.61
N GLY A 76 9.15 11.80 -5.55
CA GLY A 76 10.02 11.84 -4.38
C GLY A 76 10.04 10.51 -3.64
N VAL A 77 8.87 9.95 -3.35
CA VAL A 77 8.74 8.67 -2.63
C VAL A 77 9.33 7.51 -3.44
N ILE A 78 9.10 7.48 -4.75
CA ILE A 78 9.69 6.47 -5.65
C ILE A 78 11.22 6.53 -5.61
N GLN A 79 11.81 7.72 -5.65
CA GLN A 79 13.27 7.87 -5.54
C GLN A 79 13.81 7.30 -4.23
N ARG A 80 13.07 7.49 -3.11
CA ARG A 80 13.46 6.95 -1.80
C ARG A 80 13.38 5.41 -1.80
N VAL A 81 12.28 4.85 -2.29
CA VAL A 81 12.07 3.39 -2.40
C VAL A 81 13.11 2.73 -3.31
N GLN A 82 13.49 3.39 -4.42
CA GLN A 82 14.54 2.88 -5.30
C GLN A 82 15.93 2.91 -4.67
N ALA A 83 16.20 3.87 -3.79
CA ALA A 83 17.45 3.94 -3.04
C ALA A 83 17.48 2.88 -1.92
N GLU A 84 16.40 2.71 -1.21
CA GLU A 84 16.25 1.74 -0.12
C GLU A 84 14.78 1.35 0.05
N LEU A 85 14.48 0.05 -0.08
CA LEU A 85 13.13 -0.46 0.18
C LEU A 85 12.95 -0.64 1.69
N PRO A 86 12.02 0.10 2.32
CA PRO A 86 11.86 0.10 3.78
C PRO A 86 11.00 -1.09 4.22
N TRP A 87 11.56 -2.29 4.21
CA TRP A 87 10.86 -3.51 4.58
C TRP A 87 10.29 -3.45 6.00
N ARG A 88 9.05 -3.90 6.14
CA ARG A 88 8.51 -4.20 7.47
C ARG A 88 9.26 -5.41 8.07
N PRO A 89 9.49 -5.42 9.40
CA PRO A 89 10.18 -6.54 10.05
C PRO A 89 9.51 -7.88 9.76
N GLY A 90 10.28 -8.84 9.23
CA GLY A 90 9.82 -10.18 8.88
C GLY A 90 9.09 -10.30 7.53
N ALA A 91 8.72 -9.19 6.88
CA ALA A 91 7.96 -9.23 5.62
C ALA A 91 8.79 -9.86 4.48
N ARG A 92 10.06 -9.45 4.37
CA ARG A 92 10.97 -9.99 3.36
C ARG A 92 11.21 -11.49 3.53
N GLU A 93 11.41 -11.92 4.77
CA GLU A 93 11.63 -13.31 5.14
C GLU A 93 10.40 -14.17 4.83
N LEU A 94 9.23 -13.72 5.25
CA LEU A 94 7.97 -14.43 5.00
C LEU A 94 7.66 -14.53 3.49
N LEU A 95 7.91 -13.45 2.74
CA LEU A 95 7.73 -13.46 1.29
C LEU A 95 8.66 -14.48 0.60
N ALA A 96 9.91 -14.58 1.08
CA ALA A 96 10.86 -15.57 0.61
C ALA A 96 10.44 -17.01 0.97
N GLU A 97 9.90 -17.22 2.17
CA GLU A 97 9.37 -18.52 2.60
C GLU A 97 8.15 -18.93 1.76
N CYS A 98 7.22 -18.01 1.45
CA CYS A 98 6.11 -18.27 0.53
C CYS A 98 6.63 -18.77 -0.82
N LYS A 99 7.64 -18.11 -1.37
CA LYS A 99 8.25 -18.51 -2.64
C LYS A 99 8.88 -19.90 -2.59
N ILE A 100 9.62 -20.21 -1.53
CA ILE A 100 10.26 -21.53 -1.32
C ILE A 100 9.19 -22.62 -1.18
N ALA A 101 8.10 -22.33 -0.49
CA ALA A 101 6.98 -23.24 -0.29
C ALA A 101 6.07 -23.37 -1.52
N GLY A 102 6.30 -22.60 -2.58
CA GLY A 102 5.45 -22.58 -3.76
C GLY A 102 4.07 -21.95 -3.52
N VAL A 103 3.92 -21.16 -2.46
CA VAL A 103 2.69 -20.44 -2.14
C VAL A 103 2.61 -19.20 -3.04
N ARG A 104 1.52 -19.08 -3.76
CA ARG A 104 1.27 -17.94 -4.65
C ARG A 104 1.04 -16.66 -3.86
N CYS A 105 1.56 -15.55 -4.35
CA CYS A 105 1.39 -14.24 -3.70
C CYS A 105 0.82 -13.22 -4.68
N ALA A 106 -0.09 -12.37 -4.19
CA ALA A 106 -0.53 -11.16 -4.88
C ALA A 106 -0.37 -9.95 -3.97
N LEU A 107 -0.05 -8.79 -4.56
CA LEU A 107 -0.03 -7.49 -3.88
C LEU A 107 -1.38 -6.81 -4.07
N VAL A 108 -1.97 -6.28 -2.99
CA VAL A 108 -3.29 -5.64 -2.98
C VAL A 108 -3.19 -4.32 -2.22
N THR A 109 -2.98 -3.22 -2.93
CA THR A 109 -2.76 -1.89 -2.34
C THR A 109 -3.76 -0.86 -2.83
N MET A 110 -4.01 0.17 -2.01
CA MET A 110 -4.75 1.37 -2.43
C MET A 110 -3.83 2.45 -2.99
N SER A 111 -2.53 2.27 -2.92
CA SER A 111 -1.57 3.10 -3.64
C SER A 111 -1.74 2.93 -5.15
N TRP A 112 -1.41 3.98 -5.91
CA TRP A 112 -1.52 3.94 -7.37
C TRP A 112 -0.50 2.98 -7.99
N ARG A 113 -0.88 2.41 -9.13
CA ARG A 113 -0.06 1.44 -9.90
C ARG A 113 1.39 1.90 -10.06
N ARG A 114 1.60 3.17 -10.32
CA ARG A 114 2.94 3.74 -10.51
C ARG A 114 3.85 3.56 -9.29
N PHE A 115 3.33 3.78 -8.07
CA PHE A 115 4.09 3.57 -6.83
C PHE A 115 4.25 2.07 -6.52
N ALA A 116 3.16 1.30 -6.64
CA ALA A 116 3.22 -0.15 -6.46
C ALA A 116 4.27 -0.81 -7.37
N GLN A 117 4.39 -0.34 -8.63
CA GLN A 117 5.40 -0.84 -9.56
C GLN A 117 6.84 -0.55 -9.10
N ALA A 118 7.10 0.60 -8.48
CA ALA A 118 8.42 0.93 -7.94
C ALA A 118 8.79 -0.01 -6.77
N VAL A 119 7.83 -0.32 -5.88
CA VAL A 119 8.01 -1.29 -4.80
C VAL A 119 8.28 -2.69 -5.38
N LEU A 120 7.51 -3.13 -6.38
CA LEU A 120 7.68 -4.43 -7.03
C LEU A 120 9.06 -4.61 -7.66
N ILE A 121 9.58 -3.57 -8.32
CA ILE A 121 10.92 -3.60 -8.93
C ILE A 121 12.01 -3.77 -7.87
N ALA A 122 11.80 -3.23 -6.67
CA ALA A 122 12.73 -3.36 -5.55
C ALA A 122 12.57 -4.67 -4.77
N CYS A 123 11.47 -5.41 -4.98
CA CYS A 123 11.27 -6.74 -4.42
C CYS A 123 12.08 -7.81 -5.18
N PRO A 124 12.38 -8.96 -4.55
CA PRO A 124 12.97 -10.09 -5.25
C PRO A 124 12.12 -10.56 -6.43
N ASP A 125 12.75 -10.90 -7.55
CA ASP A 125 12.07 -11.33 -8.76
C ASP A 125 11.07 -12.48 -8.50
N GLY A 126 9.87 -12.34 -9.07
CA GLY A 126 8.82 -13.35 -8.95
C GLY A 126 8.21 -13.48 -7.55
N SER A 127 8.33 -12.44 -6.73
CA SER A 127 7.68 -12.40 -5.40
C SER A 127 6.16 -12.37 -5.49
N PHE A 128 5.63 -11.72 -6.51
CA PHE A 128 4.19 -11.57 -6.73
C PHE A 128 3.82 -11.99 -8.14
N GLU A 129 2.73 -12.77 -8.29
CA GLU A 129 2.17 -13.15 -9.59
C GLU A 129 1.23 -12.10 -10.14
N LEU A 130 0.59 -11.33 -9.24
CA LEU A 130 -0.44 -10.34 -9.56
C LEU A 130 -0.32 -9.16 -8.61
N THR A 131 -0.73 -8.00 -9.10
CA THR A 131 -0.90 -6.79 -8.28
C THR A 131 -2.23 -6.14 -8.61
N ILE A 132 -2.97 -5.74 -7.59
CA ILE A 132 -4.16 -4.89 -7.65
C ILE A 132 -3.78 -3.56 -7.01
N ALA A 133 -3.90 -2.46 -7.76
CA ALA A 133 -3.61 -1.11 -7.31
C ALA A 133 -4.90 -0.29 -7.15
N GLY A 134 -4.84 0.77 -6.34
CA GLY A 134 -6.02 1.58 -6.00
C GLY A 134 -6.68 2.27 -7.18
N ASP A 135 -5.90 2.65 -8.17
CA ASP A 135 -6.38 3.27 -9.43
C ASP A 135 -6.93 2.26 -10.46
N GLU A 136 -7.02 0.98 -10.12
CA GLU A 136 -7.49 -0.10 -11.00
C GLU A 136 -8.81 -0.73 -10.54
N VAL A 137 -9.33 -0.33 -9.39
CA VAL A 137 -10.59 -0.83 -8.83
C VAL A 137 -11.65 0.26 -8.81
N ALA A 138 -12.91 -0.14 -8.95
CA ALA A 138 -14.01 0.81 -8.86
C ALA A 138 -14.29 1.23 -7.42
N HIS A 139 -14.05 0.30 -6.46
CA HIS A 139 -14.26 0.54 -5.04
C HIS A 139 -13.05 0.06 -4.26
N GLY A 140 -12.34 1.01 -3.63
CA GLY A 140 -11.20 0.72 -2.75
C GLY A 140 -11.62 0.11 -1.41
N LYS A 141 -10.64 -0.32 -0.60
CA LYS A 141 -10.85 -0.76 0.78
C LYS A 141 -11.63 0.30 1.57
N PRO A 142 -12.67 -0.04 2.34
CA PRO A 142 -13.01 -1.36 2.88
C PRO A 142 -13.93 -2.23 1.99
N HIS A 143 -14.24 -1.83 0.75
CA HIS A 143 -15.01 -2.66 -0.17
C HIS A 143 -14.23 -3.94 -0.48
N PRO A 144 -14.88 -5.13 -0.64
CA PRO A 144 -14.20 -6.41 -0.89
C PRO A 144 -13.52 -6.51 -2.26
N GLU A 145 -13.87 -5.64 -3.20
CA GLU A 145 -13.44 -5.69 -4.61
C GLU A 145 -11.93 -5.90 -4.80
N PRO A 146 -11.00 -5.22 -4.08
CA PRO A 146 -9.57 -5.41 -4.30
C PRO A 146 -9.10 -6.84 -4.02
N TYR A 147 -9.56 -7.45 -2.92
CA TYR A 147 -9.21 -8.83 -2.55
C TYR A 147 -9.92 -9.86 -3.42
N GLU A 148 -11.19 -9.63 -3.76
CA GLU A 148 -11.92 -10.47 -4.74
C GLU A 148 -11.25 -10.43 -6.11
N ALA A 149 -10.79 -9.24 -6.56
CA ALA A 149 -10.06 -9.08 -7.83
C ALA A 149 -8.74 -9.85 -7.81
N ALA A 150 -8.00 -9.81 -6.70
CA ALA A 150 -6.75 -10.56 -6.53
C ALA A 150 -6.99 -12.08 -6.58
N ALA A 151 -7.95 -12.59 -5.80
CA ALA A 151 -8.29 -14.01 -5.80
C ALA A 151 -8.78 -14.48 -7.18
N ARG A 152 -9.66 -13.72 -7.83
CA ARG A 152 -10.12 -13.97 -9.19
C ARG A 152 -8.97 -13.96 -10.21
N GLY A 153 -8.05 -12.99 -10.13
CA GLY A 153 -6.89 -12.91 -11.02
C GLY A 153 -5.93 -14.08 -10.85
N LEU A 154 -5.80 -14.58 -9.63
CA LEU A 154 -5.07 -15.82 -9.34
C LEU A 154 -5.87 -17.09 -9.67
N GLY A 155 -7.17 -17.01 -9.95
CA GLY A 155 -8.03 -18.17 -10.21
C GLY A 155 -8.24 -19.07 -8.97
N VAL A 156 -8.29 -18.47 -7.78
CA VAL A 156 -8.47 -19.17 -6.49
C VAL A 156 -9.72 -18.67 -5.75
N ASP A 157 -10.22 -19.49 -4.81
CA ASP A 157 -11.28 -19.09 -3.90
C ASP A 157 -10.73 -18.15 -2.81
N PRO A 158 -11.31 -16.97 -2.57
CA PRO A 158 -10.93 -16.12 -1.45
C PRO A 158 -10.88 -16.84 -0.11
N ALA A 159 -11.80 -17.79 0.14
CA ALA A 159 -11.83 -18.60 1.37
C ALA A 159 -10.61 -19.53 1.54
N ALA A 160 -9.85 -19.76 0.48
CA ALA A 160 -8.57 -20.48 0.50
C ALA A 160 -7.35 -19.55 0.56
N CYS A 161 -7.57 -18.23 0.69
CA CYS A 161 -6.52 -17.23 0.79
C CYS A 161 -6.33 -16.72 2.23
N VAL A 162 -5.10 -16.30 2.53
CA VAL A 162 -4.77 -15.50 3.71
C VAL A 162 -4.43 -14.09 3.24
N ALA A 163 -5.12 -13.08 3.75
CA ALA A 163 -4.75 -11.68 3.59
C ALA A 163 -3.88 -11.22 4.77
N ILE A 164 -2.86 -10.40 4.50
CA ILE A 164 -2.02 -9.76 5.52
C ILE A 164 -2.24 -8.26 5.42
N GLU A 165 -2.60 -7.62 6.54
CA GLU A 165 -3.08 -6.24 6.58
C GLU A 165 -2.71 -5.53 7.90
N ASP A 166 -2.45 -4.22 7.81
CA ASP A 166 -2.15 -3.38 8.97
C ASP A 166 -3.27 -2.39 9.32
N SER A 167 -4.25 -2.19 8.42
CA SER A 167 -5.29 -1.17 8.53
C SER A 167 -6.67 -1.76 8.82
N ARG A 168 -7.52 -1.00 9.53
CA ARG A 168 -8.92 -1.40 9.78
C ARG A 168 -9.74 -1.54 8.49
N THR A 169 -9.52 -0.62 7.56
CA THR A 169 -10.21 -0.63 6.25
C THR A 169 -9.79 -1.83 5.42
N GLY A 170 -8.51 -2.17 5.43
CA GLY A 170 -7.99 -3.32 4.73
C GLY A 170 -8.41 -4.65 5.34
N VAL A 171 -8.36 -4.78 6.67
CA VAL A 171 -8.89 -5.96 7.38
C VAL A 171 -10.38 -6.14 7.07
N ALA A 172 -11.18 -5.05 7.11
CA ALA A 172 -12.60 -5.14 6.76
C ALA A 172 -12.82 -5.58 5.31
N SER A 173 -12.02 -5.07 4.37
CA SER A 173 -12.06 -5.45 2.95
C SER A 173 -11.75 -6.95 2.74
N ALA A 174 -10.66 -7.43 3.34
CA ALA A 174 -10.25 -8.83 3.24
C ALA A 174 -11.27 -9.80 3.84
N LEU A 175 -11.81 -9.48 5.02
CA LEU A 175 -12.88 -10.25 5.66
C LEU A 175 -14.17 -10.25 4.83
N ALA A 176 -14.56 -9.10 4.27
CA ALA A 176 -15.73 -8.99 3.41
C ALA A 176 -15.59 -9.81 2.11
N ALA A 177 -14.36 -9.93 1.58
CA ALA A 177 -14.03 -10.80 0.45
C ALA A 177 -14.04 -12.29 0.80
N GLY A 178 -14.12 -12.64 2.10
CA GLY A 178 -14.11 -14.02 2.58
C GLY A 178 -12.72 -14.61 2.86
N CYS A 179 -11.66 -13.80 2.84
CA CYS A 179 -10.32 -14.26 3.16
C CYS A 179 -10.14 -14.48 4.66
N ALA A 180 -9.34 -15.48 5.05
CA ALA A 180 -8.73 -15.49 6.37
C ALA A 180 -7.78 -14.29 6.45
N THR A 181 -7.80 -13.54 7.57
CA THR A 181 -7.04 -12.28 7.64
C THR A 181 -6.11 -12.27 8.84
N LEU A 182 -4.85 -11.98 8.59
CA LEU A 182 -3.82 -11.72 9.59
C LEU A 182 -3.61 -10.21 9.72
N GLY A 183 -4.08 -9.64 10.85
CA GLY A 183 -3.84 -8.24 11.17
C GLY A 183 -2.46 -8.06 11.81
N ILE A 184 -1.63 -7.18 11.27
CA ILE A 184 -0.30 -6.83 11.77
C ILE A 184 -0.23 -5.33 12.07
N PRO A 185 -0.68 -4.87 13.27
CA PRO A 185 -0.75 -3.46 13.59
C PRO A 185 0.57 -2.71 13.35
N HIS A 186 0.50 -1.52 12.78
CA HIS A 186 1.65 -0.63 12.59
C HIS A 186 1.39 0.73 13.23
N VAL A 187 0.99 1.72 12.46
CA VAL A 187 0.68 3.07 12.96
C VAL A 187 -0.70 3.10 13.61
N VAL A 188 -1.64 2.34 13.07
CA VAL A 188 -3.03 2.26 13.54
C VAL A 188 -3.25 0.99 14.35
N GLN A 189 -3.96 1.08 15.47
CA GLN A 189 -4.43 -0.10 16.20
C GLN A 189 -5.63 -0.72 15.47
N LEU A 190 -5.57 -2.02 15.24
CA LEU A 190 -6.62 -2.83 14.60
C LEU A 190 -7.81 -3.13 15.53
#